data_67e139660cb684654abe00cb4926fdf5
#
_entry.id   67e139660cb684654abe00cb4926fdf5
#
_cell.length_a   1.000
_cell.length_b   1.000
_cell.length_c   1.000
_cell.angle_alpha   90.00
_cell.angle_beta   90.00
_cell.angle_gamma   90.00
#
_symmetry.space_group_name_H-M   'P 1'
#
loop_
_entity.id
_entity.type
_entity.pdbx_description
1 polymer ?
#
loop_
_entity_poly.entity_id
_entity_poly.type
_entity_poly.pdbx_seq_one_letter_code
_entity_poly.pdbx_strand_id
1 'polypeptide(L)'
;MISINNLLVQRNGRDALKVASLEIQKGETLAVVGPNGAGKSTLLLALAHLIKPVDGGITFHGKPLKDWDDIEYRRKIAFVFQDPLLMDMSVRDNIALGLKFRGVKKEDALERVIKWSKAMGVESLLKRRAGQLSGGEAQRVSLARAFVLDPELLLMDEPFSAVDPQTRAQLLKDLSKVLAEDHRTTIFVTHNLKEAGKFGDRVAVIINSELKQVDMPEHIKTNPADESVKAFLEEL
;
A
#
# COMPACT_ATOMS: atom_id res chain seq x y z
N MET A 1 1.65 -15.63 -3.60
CA MET A 1 2.24 -14.64 -4.53
C MET A 1 3.53 -14.05 -3.97
N ILE A 2 3.54 -13.65 -2.70
CA ILE A 2 4.72 -13.14 -1.99
C ILE A 2 5.01 -14.10 -0.84
N SER A 3 6.29 -14.42 -0.61
CA SER A 3 6.75 -15.17 0.55
C SER A 3 7.94 -14.44 1.18
N ILE A 4 7.91 -14.30 2.48
CA ILE A 4 8.97 -13.69 3.30
C ILE A 4 9.45 -14.76 4.28
N ASN A 5 10.77 -14.96 4.36
CA ASN A 5 11.37 -15.93 5.26
C ASN A 5 12.56 -15.31 5.98
N ASN A 6 12.55 -15.36 7.31
CA ASN A 6 13.61 -14.90 8.22
C ASN A 6 14.14 -13.49 7.87
N LEU A 7 13.25 -12.60 7.45
CA LEU A 7 13.62 -11.26 7.01
C LEU A 7 14.09 -10.41 8.18
N LEU A 8 15.27 -9.83 8.04
CA LEU A 8 15.80 -8.79 8.91
C LEU A 8 16.13 -7.55 8.10
N VAL A 9 15.52 -6.43 8.44
CA VAL A 9 15.84 -5.12 7.88
C VAL A 9 16.40 -4.23 8.98
N GLN A 10 17.56 -3.60 8.71
CA GLN A 10 18.18 -2.63 9.62
C GLN A 10 18.17 -1.23 9.03
N ARG A 11 18.05 -0.23 9.90
CA ARG A 11 18.20 1.20 9.57
C ARG A 11 19.14 1.83 10.60
N ASN A 12 20.18 2.50 10.11
CA ASN A 12 21.20 3.14 10.98
C ASN A 12 21.74 2.18 12.06
N GLY A 13 21.99 0.91 11.69
CA GLY A 13 22.55 -0.11 12.60
C GLY A 13 21.57 -0.66 13.65
N ARG A 14 20.29 -0.32 13.57
CA ARG A 14 19.24 -0.85 14.47
C ARG A 14 18.26 -1.71 13.69
N ASP A 15 17.75 -2.73 14.34
CA ASP A 15 16.71 -3.58 13.79
C ASP A 15 15.42 -2.75 13.59
N ALA A 16 15.00 -2.60 12.36
CA ALA A 16 13.81 -1.83 11.98
C ALA A 16 12.64 -2.73 11.61
N LEU A 17 12.90 -4.00 11.24
CA LEU A 17 11.85 -4.98 10.97
C LEU A 17 12.42 -6.40 11.02
N LYS A 18 11.70 -7.30 11.72
CA LYS A 18 11.91 -8.76 11.74
C LYS A 18 10.61 -9.46 11.34
N VAL A 19 10.71 -10.36 10.37
CA VAL A 19 9.60 -11.21 9.94
C VAL A 19 10.11 -12.64 9.81
N ALA A 20 9.71 -13.51 10.71
CA ALA A 20 10.09 -14.93 10.67
C ALA A 20 9.51 -15.60 9.42
N SER A 21 8.21 -15.46 9.20
CA SER A 21 7.52 -15.97 8.02
C SER A 21 6.28 -15.15 7.74
N LEU A 22 6.03 -14.85 6.45
CA LEU A 22 4.78 -14.25 5.99
C LEU A 22 4.51 -14.69 4.55
N GLU A 23 3.33 -15.23 4.31
CA GLU A 23 2.86 -15.52 2.96
C GLU A 23 1.65 -14.67 2.62
N ILE A 24 1.63 -14.12 1.40
CA ILE A 24 0.54 -13.31 0.87
C ILE A 24 0.09 -13.92 -0.45
N GLN A 25 -1.19 -14.27 -0.52
CA GLN A 25 -1.77 -14.93 -1.67
C GLN A 25 -2.07 -13.93 -2.79
N LYS A 26 -2.22 -14.43 -4.01
CA LYS A 26 -2.66 -13.60 -5.14
C LYS A 26 -4.10 -13.13 -4.91
N GLY A 27 -4.35 -11.85 -5.09
CA GLY A 27 -5.67 -11.25 -4.90
C GLY A 27 -6.02 -10.93 -3.44
N GLU A 28 -5.15 -11.29 -2.51
CA GLU A 28 -5.34 -11.01 -1.08
C GLU A 28 -5.11 -9.53 -0.76
N THR A 29 -5.94 -8.99 0.13
CA THR A 29 -5.70 -7.70 0.79
C THR A 29 -5.20 -7.94 2.21
N LEU A 30 -3.93 -7.66 2.46
CA LEU A 30 -3.31 -7.73 3.78
C LEU A 30 -3.27 -6.34 4.41
N ALA A 31 -3.95 -6.15 5.53
CA ALA A 31 -3.80 -4.96 6.37
C ALA A 31 -2.61 -5.11 7.30
N VAL A 32 -1.82 -4.06 7.48
CA VAL A 32 -0.68 -4.04 8.41
C VAL A 32 -0.93 -2.98 9.47
N VAL A 33 -0.98 -3.40 10.73
CA VAL A 33 -1.24 -2.51 11.87
C VAL A 33 -0.12 -2.61 12.91
N GLY A 34 -0.04 -1.63 13.80
CA GLY A 34 0.94 -1.56 14.87
C GLY A 34 1.25 -0.13 15.28
N PRO A 35 1.95 0.09 16.39
CA PRO A 35 2.35 1.40 16.88
C PRO A 35 3.18 2.19 15.86
N ASN A 36 3.28 3.51 16.06
CA ASN A 36 4.17 4.34 15.27
C ASN A 36 5.63 3.90 15.49
N GLY A 37 6.39 3.81 14.40
CA GLY A 37 7.78 3.34 14.46
C GLY A 37 7.95 1.81 14.55
N ALA A 38 6.88 1.02 14.58
CA ALA A 38 6.94 -0.44 14.70
C ALA A 38 7.56 -1.17 13.48
N GLY A 39 7.82 -0.48 12.37
CA GLY A 39 8.41 -1.11 11.17
C GLY A 39 7.43 -1.32 10.01
N LYS A 40 6.18 -0.84 10.10
CA LYS A 40 5.15 -1.00 9.06
C LYS A 40 5.58 -0.48 7.69
N SER A 41 5.99 0.79 7.61
CA SER A 41 6.51 1.38 6.36
C SER A 41 7.80 0.70 5.90
N THR A 42 8.61 0.17 6.83
CA THR A 42 9.82 -0.59 6.50
C THR A 42 9.46 -1.88 5.76
N LEU A 43 8.38 -2.57 6.15
CA LEU A 43 7.86 -3.73 5.43
C LEU A 43 7.49 -3.36 3.98
N LEU A 44 6.72 -2.28 3.80
CA LEU A 44 6.34 -1.84 2.45
C LEU A 44 7.55 -1.47 1.60
N LEU A 45 8.53 -0.77 2.16
CA LEU A 45 9.76 -0.39 1.47
C LEU A 45 10.63 -1.61 1.10
N ALA A 46 10.68 -2.63 1.95
CA ALA A 46 11.36 -3.88 1.65
C ALA A 46 10.64 -4.64 0.51
N LEU A 47 9.31 -4.72 0.58
CA LEU A 47 8.49 -5.29 -0.49
C LEU A 47 8.59 -4.52 -1.81
N ALA A 48 8.75 -3.20 -1.77
CA ALA A 48 9.00 -2.39 -2.97
C ALA A 48 10.44 -2.51 -3.51
N HIS A 49 11.29 -3.31 -2.85
CA HIS A 49 12.71 -3.43 -3.15
C HIS A 49 13.45 -2.07 -3.15
N LEU A 50 12.99 -1.17 -2.26
CA LEU A 50 13.63 0.13 -2.00
C LEU A 50 14.61 0.06 -0.83
N ILE A 51 14.46 -0.93 0.04
CA ILE A 51 15.40 -1.25 1.13
C ILE A 51 15.76 -2.73 0.99
N LYS A 52 17.05 -3.03 1.07
CA LYS A 52 17.55 -4.41 1.04
C LYS A 52 17.59 -4.98 2.45
N PRO A 53 17.14 -6.22 2.65
CA PRO A 53 17.30 -6.92 3.92
C PRO A 53 18.78 -7.19 4.23
N VAL A 54 19.10 -7.28 5.51
CA VAL A 54 20.43 -7.68 6.01
C VAL A 54 20.52 -9.20 6.06
N ASP A 55 19.40 -9.86 6.36
CA ASP A 55 19.28 -11.31 6.40
C ASP A 55 17.91 -11.76 5.92
N GLY A 56 17.78 -13.03 5.55
CA GLY A 56 16.58 -13.62 5.01
C GLY A 56 16.26 -13.14 3.59
N GLY A 57 14.99 -13.21 3.22
CA GLY A 57 14.62 -12.84 1.87
C GLY A 57 13.12 -12.76 1.60
N ILE A 58 12.82 -12.13 0.47
CA ILE A 58 11.48 -11.98 -0.08
C ILE A 58 11.47 -12.64 -1.46
N THR A 59 10.45 -13.42 -1.75
CA THR A 59 10.19 -13.95 -3.09
C THR A 59 8.89 -13.35 -3.65
N PHE A 60 8.87 -13.13 -4.94
CA PHE A 60 7.70 -12.70 -5.70
C PHE A 60 7.48 -13.69 -6.85
N HIS A 61 6.32 -14.33 -6.88
CA HIS A 61 6.02 -15.44 -7.80
C HIS A 61 7.07 -16.57 -7.73
N GLY A 62 7.57 -16.89 -6.53
CA GLY A 62 8.58 -17.93 -6.32
C GLY A 62 10.01 -17.54 -6.69
N LYS A 63 10.24 -16.36 -7.28
CA LYS A 63 11.58 -15.87 -7.63
C LYS A 63 12.06 -14.89 -6.53
N PRO A 64 13.26 -15.08 -5.95
CA PRO A 64 13.81 -14.14 -4.96
C PRO A 64 13.94 -12.72 -5.52
N LEU A 65 13.61 -11.68 -4.72
CA LEU A 65 13.67 -10.30 -5.18
C LEU A 65 15.09 -9.89 -5.62
N LYS A 66 16.12 -10.43 -4.99
CA LYS A 66 17.53 -10.17 -5.35
C LYS A 66 17.89 -10.62 -6.79
N ASP A 67 17.11 -11.52 -7.38
CA ASP A 67 17.34 -12.08 -8.70
C ASP A 67 16.50 -11.37 -9.79
N TRP A 68 15.63 -10.44 -9.40
CA TRP A 68 14.88 -9.60 -10.32
C TRP A 68 15.72 -8.41 -10.79
N ASP A 69 15.51 -8.01 -12.05
CA ASP A 69 15.87 -6.65 -12.46
C ASP A 69 15.00 -5.64 -11.72
N ASP A 70 15.63 -4.62 -11.15
CA ASP A 70 14.97 -3.61 -10.33
C ASP A 70 13.84 -2.87 -11.07
N ILE A 71 14.02 -2.59 -12.36
CA ILE A 71 13.03 -1.88 -13.18
C ILE A 71 11.89 -2.83 -13.54
N GLU A 72 12.21 -4.06 -13.91
CA GLU A 72 11.21 -5.08 -14.24
C GLU A 72 10.30 -5.33 -13.04
N TYR A 73 10.88 -5.53 -11.84
CA TYR A 73 10.11 -5.74 -10.63
C TYR A 73 9.25 -4.51 -10.27
N ARG A 74 9.84 -3.31 -10.23
CA ARG A 74 9.11 -2.09 -9.87
C ARG A 74 8.00 -1.73 -10.87
N ARG A 75 8.06 -2.22 -12.10
CA ARG A 75 6.95 -2.08 -13.06
C ARG A 75 5.75 -2.95 -12.71
N LYS A 76 5.92 -3.99 -11.89
CA LYS A 76 4.84 -4.88 -11.44
C LYS A 76 4.13 -4.36 -10.19
N ILE A 77 4.69 -3.36 -9.54
CA ILE A 77 4.16 -2.80 -8.29
C ILE A 77 3.75 -1.34 -8.46
N ALA A 78 2.85 -0.88 -7.60
CA ALA A 78 2.61 0.54 -7.37
C ALA A 78 2.66 0.83 -5.88
N PHE A 79 3.19 2.01 -5.54
CA PHE A 79 3.31 2.48 -4.16
C PHE A 79 2.53 3.79 -3.99
N VAL A 80 1.64 3.82 -3.00
CA VAL A 80 0.93 5.02 -2.54
C VAL A 80 1.54 5.41 -1.20
N PHE A 81 2.20 6.54 -1.17
CA PHE A 81 2.79 7.11 0.05
C PHE A 81 1.73 7.82 0.89
N GLN A 82 2.03 8.00 2.16
CA GLN A 82 1.21 8.77 3.11
C GLN A 82 0.94 10.17 2.58
N ASP A 83 1.98 10.87 2.13
CA ASP A 83 1.85 12.12 1.40
C ASP A 83 1.64 11.84 -0.10
N PRO A 84 0.73 12.55 -0.78
CA PRO A 84 0.42 12.29 -2.19
C PRO A 84 1.59 12.45 -3.16
N LEU A 85 2.61 13.25 -2.81
CA LEU A 85 3.82 13.51 -3.58
C LEU A 85 3.53 13.77 -5.07
N LEU A 86 2.59 14.67 -5.34
CA LEU A 86 2.24 15.06 -6.71
C LEU A 86 3.29 16.00 -7.30
N MET A 87 3.56 15.81 -8.59
CA MET A 87 4.43 16.73 -9.35
C MET A 87 3.67 18.01 -9.68
N ASP A 88 4.40 19.15 -9.82
CA ASP A 88 3.80 20.43 -10.20
C ASP A 88 3.40 20.45 -11.68
N MET A 89 2.36 19.69 -11.98
CA MET A 89 1.73 19.59 -13.30
C MET A 89 0.22 19.36 -13.15
N SER A 90 -0.50 19.19 -14.26
CA SER A 90 -1.94 18.92 -14.21
C SER A 90 -2.23 17.57 -13.54
N VAL A 91 -3.47 17.41 -13.02
CA VAL A 91 -3.96 16.14 -12.50
C VAL A 91 -3.85 15.04 -13.55
N ARG A 92 -4.27 15.33 -14.80
CA ARG A 92 -4.14 14.40 -15.92
C ARG A 92 -2.72 13.93 -16.12
N ASP A 93 -1.75 14.86 -16.11
CA ASP A 93 -0.34 14.55 -16.37
C ASP A 93 0.27 13.78 -15.18
N ASN A 94 -0.13 14.08 -13.93
CA ASN A 94 0.25 13.30 -12.76
C ASN A 94 -0.21 11.84 -12.88
N ILE A 95 -1.47 11.60 -13.25
CA ILE A 95 -2.00 10.24 -13.41
C ILE A 95 -1.29 9.53 -14.57
N ALA A 96 -1.08 10.21 -15.71
CA ALA A 96 -0.46 9.63 -16.90
C ALA A 96 1.05 9.40 -16.78
N LEU A 97 1.73 9.99 -15.80
CA LEU A 97 3.20 10.07 -15.75
C LEU A 97 3.86 8.69 -15.81
N GLY A 98 3.39 7.73 -15.02
CA GLY A 98 3.94 6.38 -15.01
C GLY A 98 3.69 5.61 -16.32
N LEU A 99 2.56 5.84 -16.99
CA LEU A 99 2.28 5.27 -18.31
C LEU A 99 3.24 5.80 -19.35
N LYS A 100 3.55 7.09 -19.30
CA LYS A 100 4.54 7.74 -20.18
C LYS A 100 5.92 7.10 -20.01
N PHE A 101 6.38 6.88 -18.77
CA PHE A 101 7.66 6.19 -18.50
C PHE A 101 7.68 4.73 -18.97
N ARG A 102 6.51 4.09 -19.04
CA ARG A 102 6.36 2.73 -19.55
C ARG A 102 6.21 2.66 -21.08
N GLY A 103 6.22 3.81 -21.78
CA GLY A 103 6.07 3.87 -23.24
C GLY A 103 4.68 3.50 -23.76
N VAL A 104 3.63 3.63 -22.91
CA VAL A 104 2.24 3.38 -23.30
C VAL A 104 1.80 4.43 -24.33
N LYS A 105 1.13 3.99 -25.41
CA LYS A 105 0.60 4.88 -26.45
C LYS A 105 -0.36 5.92 -25.86
N LYS A 106 -0.37 7.12 -26.43
CA LYS A 106 -1.10 8.27 -25.91
C LYS A 106 -2.61 8.01 -25.82
N GLU A 107 -3.16 7.31 -26.79
CA GLU A 107 -4.59 6.95 -26.87
C GLU A 107 -4.97 6.01 -25.72
N ASP A 108 -4.21 4.93 -25.53
CA ASP A 108 -4.41 3.94 -24.45
C ASP A 108 -4.21 4.57 -23.07
N ALA A 109 -3.21 5.45 -22.96
CA ALA A 109 -2.95 6.18 -21.73
C ALA A 109 -4.13 7.12 -21.35
N LEU A 110 -4.71 7.81 -22.34
CA LEU A 110 -5.86 8.69 -22.12
C LEU A 110 -7.08 7.92 -21.63
N GLU A 111 -7.38 6.79 -22.24
CA GLU A 111 -8.50 5.92 -21.84
C GLU A 111 -8.34 5.46 -20.39
N ARG A 112 -7.15 4.97 -20.02
CA ARG A 112 -6.85 4.55 -18.64
C ARG A 112 -6.94 5.71 -17.65
N VAL A 113 -6.44 6.89 -18.01
CA VAL A 113 -6.54 8.10 -17.16
C VAL A 113 -7.99 8.48 -16.92
N ILE A 114 -8.85 8.47 -17.94
CA ILE A 114 -10.28 8.77 -17.80
C ILE A 114 -10.95 7.72 -16.90
N LYS A 115 -10.71 6.43 -17.14
CA LYS A 115 -11.25 5.35 -16.31
C LYS A 115 -10.93 5.57 -14.83
N TRP A 116 -9.66 5.75 -14.50
CA TRP A 116 -9.23 5.83 -13.10
C TRP A 116 -9.51 7.18 -12.44
N SER A 117 -9.53 8.27 -13.20
CA SER A 117 -9.98 9.57 -12.68
C SER A 117 -11.47 9.54 -12.30
N LYS A 118 -12.29 8.86 -13.09
CA LYS A 118 -13.72 8.65 -12.79
C LYS A 118 -13.90 7.75 -11.57
N ALA A 119 -13.20 6.61 -11.50
CA ALA A 119 -13.27 5.69 -10.38
C ALA A 119 -12.87 6.34 -9.04
N MET A 120 -11.90 7.25 -9.07
CA MET A 120 -11.44 8.01 -7.89
C MET A 120 -12.17 9.35 -7.69
N GLY A 121 -13.15 9.70 -8.52
CA GLY A 121 -13.95 10.93 -8.38
C GLY A 121 -13.17 12.22 -8.64
N VAL A 122 -12.13 12.19 -9.48
CA VAL A 122 -11.29 13.35 -9.83
C VAL A 122 -11.35 13.74 -11.31
N GLU A 123 -12.31 13.22 -12.06
CA GLU A 123 -12.44 13.49 -13.49
C GLU A 123 -12.61 14.98 -13.80
N SER A 124 -13.42 15.70 -13.02
CA SER A 124 -13.62 17.15 -13.16
C SER A 124 -12.37 17.98 -12.87
N LEU A 125 -11.37 17.39 -12.21
CA LEU A 125 -10.14 18.04 -11.80
C LEU A 125 -8.98 17.86 -12.80
N LEU A 126 -9.14 17.08 -13.86
CA LEU A 126 -8.07 16.68 -14.78
C LEU A 126 -7.23 17.83 -15.32
N LYS A 127 -7.85 19.02 -15.50
CA LYS A 127 -7.16 20.23 -15.99
C LYS A 127 -6.53 21.08 -14.89
N ARG A 128 -6.85 20.84 -13.61
CA ARG A 128 -6.27 21.60 -12.49
C ARG A 128 -4.79 21.24 -12.27
N ARG A 129 -4.02 22.17 -11.74
CA ARG A 129 -2.65 21.91 -11.26
C ARG A 129 -2.69 21.27 -9.87
N ALA A 130 -1.71 20.41 -9.58
CA ALA A 130 -1.62 19.70 -8.31
C ALA A 130 -1.64 20.63 -7.09
N GLY A 131 -0.98 21.78 -7.16
CA GLY A 131 -0.95 22.78 -6.08
C GLY A 131 -2.29 23.47 -5.77
N GLN A 132 -3.34 23.22 -6.57
CA GLN A 132 -4.69 23.77 -6.37
C GLN A 132 -5.65 22.76 -5.73
N LEU A 133 -5.17 21.58 -5.39
CA LEU A 133 -5.97 20.49 -4.83
C LEU A 133 -6.03 20.58 -3.31
N SER A 134 -7.20 20.21 -2.74
CA SER A 134 -7.29 19.88 -1.32
C SER A 134 -6.51 18.60 -1.01
N GLY A 135 -6.19 18.35 0.27
CA GLY A 135 -5.49 17.13 0.68
C GLY A 135 -6.22 15.84 0.23
N GLY A 136 -7.55 15.80 0.37
CA GLY A 136 -8.34 14.66 -0.07
C GLY A 136 -8.37 14.49 -1.59
N GLU A 137 -8.44 15.60 -2.36
CA GLU A 137 -8.35 15.56 -3.83
C GLU A 137 -6.96 15.06 -4.27
N ALA A 138 -5.89 15.55 -3.65
CA ALA A 138 -4.53 15.13 -3.93
C ALA A 138 -4.33 13.63 -3.65
N GLN A 139 -4.90 13.11 -2.55
CA GLN A 139 -4.84 11.68 -2.23
C GLN A 139 -5.60 10.82 -3.24
N ARG A 140 -6.79 11.27 -3.69
CA ARG A 140 -7.53 10.61 -4.78
C ARG A 140 -6.74 10.57 -6.09
N VAL A 141 -6.03 11.63 -6.42
CA VAL A 141 -5.13 11.68 -7.58
C VAL A 141 -3.95 10.72 -7.41
N SER A 142 -3.36 10.63 -6.21
CA SER A 142 -2.28 9.68 -5.90
C SER A 142 -2.74 8.23 -6.09
N LEU A 143 -3.94 7.89 -5.61
CA LEU A 143 -4.55 6.58 -5.85
C LEU A 143 -4.79 6.32 -7.34
N ALA A 144 -5.41 7.26 -8.07
CA ALA A 144 -5.61 7.13 -9.52
C ALA A 144 -4.29 6.90 -10.26
N ARG A 145 -3.20 7.61 -9.85
CA ARG A 145 -1.84 7.45 -10.39
C ARG A 145 -1.26 6.06 -10.14
N ALA A 146 -1.61 5.42 -9.02
CA ALA A 146 -1.17 4.06 -8.73
C ALA A 146 -1.96 3.02 -9.53
N PHE A 147 -3.29 3.14 -9.54
CA PHE A 147 -4.17 2.19 -10.20
C PHE A 147 -4.07 2.19 -11.73
N VAL A 148 -3.77 3.36 -12.34
CA VAL A 148 -3.63 3.49 -13.81
C VAL A 148 -2.52 2.60 -14.38
N LEU A 149 -1.54 2.25 -13.56
CA LEU A 149 -0.40 1.42 -13.95
C LEU A 149 -0.73 -0.06 -14.06
N ASP A 150 -1.90 -0.47 -13.59
CA ASP A 150 -2.34 -1.86 -13.53
C ASP A 150 -1.31 -2.77 -12.84
N PRO A 151 -0.91 -2.46 -11.58
CA PRO A 151 0.12 -3.22 -10.89
C PRO A 151 -0.40 -4.59 -10.44
N GLU A 152 0.50 -5.58 -10.36
CA GLU A 152 0.20 -6.89 -9.76
C GLU A 152 0.17 -6.82 -8.23
N LEU A 153 0.91 -5.86 -7.64
CA LEU A 153 0.97 -5.60 -6.20
C LEU A 153 0.77 -4.11 -5.92
N LEU A 154 -0.21 -3.78 -5.11
CA LEU A 154 -0.46 -2.43 -4.62
C LEU A 154 0.01 -2.30 -3.17
N LEU A 155 0.93 -1.38 -2.93
CA LEU A 155 1.43 -1.04 -1.59
C LEU A 155 0.91 0.34 -1.20
N MET A 156 0.30 0.47 -0.02
CA MET A 156 -0.25 1.73 0.46
C MET A 156 0.19 2.00 1.90
N ASP A 157 0.90 3.11 2.11
CA ASP A 157 1.36 3.53 3.42
C ASP A 157 0.45 4.62 3.97
N GLU A 158 -0.38 4.30 4.93
CA GLU A 158 -1.36 5.19 5.57
C GLU A 158 -2.13 6.11 4.60
N PRO A 159 -2.76 5.55 3.56
CA PRO A 159 -3.29 6.33 2.42
C PRO A 159 -4.43 7.29 2.79
N PHE A 160 -4.88 7.29 4.05
CA PHE A 160 -6.01 8.09 4.51
C PHE A 160 -5.67 9.05 5.65
N SER A 161 -4.42 9.07 6.14
CA SER A 161 -4.03 9.83 7.34
C SER A 161 -4.13 11.35 7.16
N ALA A 162 -3.84 11.85 5.96
CA ALA A 162 -3.86 13.28 5.63
C ALA A 162 -5.24 13.82 5.19
N VAL A 163 -6.31 13.02 5.33
CA VAL A 163 -7.65 13.34 4.83
C VAL A 163 -8.59 13.60 6.01
N ASP A 164 -9.43 14.63 5.92
CA ASP A 164 -10.45 14.93 6.92
C ASP A 164 -11.45 13.77 7.07
N PRO A 165 -12.10 13.61 8.23
CA PRO A 165 -12.93 12.43 8.54
C PRO A 165 -14.06 12.16 7.54
N GLN A 166 -14.71 13.19 7.01
CA GLN A 166 -15.83 13.04 6.09
C GLN A 166 -15.35 12.57 4.71
N THR A 167 -14.34 13.23 4.16
CA THR A 167 -13.69 12.84 2.90
C THR A 167 -13.05 11.46 3.00
N ARG A 168 -12.44 11.13 4.17
CA ARG A 168 -11.87 9.81 4.46
C ARG A 168 -12.92 8.71 4.37
N ALA A 169 -14.09 8.88 4.98
CA ALA A 169 -15.17 7.88 4.95
C ALA A 169 -15.65 7.60 3.50
N GLN A 170 -15.77 8.65 2.68
CA GLN A 170 -16.15 8.50 1.28
C GLN A 170 -15.04 7.83 0.46
N LEU A 171 -13.78 8.23 0.66
CA LEU A 171 -12.63 7.65 -0.03
C LEU A 171 -12.47 6.15 0.29
N LEU A 172 -12.65 5.77 1.55
CA LEU A 172 -12.67 4.38 2.00
C LEU A 172 -13.77 3.57 1.28
N LYS A 173 -14.97 4.13 1.15
CA LYS A 173 -16.08 3.48 0.45
C LYS A 173 -15.78 3.29 -1.04
N ASP A 174 -15.20 4.29 -1.68
CA ASP A 174 -14.85 4.25 -3.11
C ASP A 174 -13.74 3.21 -3.35
N LEU A 175 -12.69 3.23 -2.52
CA LEU A 175 -11.58 2.29 -2.62
C LEU A 175 -12.00 0.85 -2.37
N SER A 176 -12.89 0.60 -1.37
CA SER A 176 -13.38 -0.77 -1.11
C SER A 176 -14.10 -1.39 -2.31
N LYS A 177 -14.88 -0.59 -3.03
CA LYS A 177 -15.53 -1.06 -4.27
C LYS A 177 -14.51 -1.43 -5.34
N VAL A 178 -13.53 -0.55 -5.54
CA VAL A 178 -12.46 -0.78 -6.52
C VAL A 178 -11.67 -2.04 -6.19
N LEU A 179 -11.27 -2.23 -4.93
CA LEU A 179 -10.51 -3.42 -4.52
C LEU A 179 -11.32 -4.72 -4.65
N ALA A 180 -12.62 -4.68 -4.31
CA ALA A 180 -13.50 -5.84 -4.43
C ALA A 180 -13.73 -6.28 -5.90
N GLU A 181 -13.76 -5.33 -6.85
CA GLU A 181 -13.93 -5.62 -8.27
C GLU A 181 -12.63 -6.04 -8.97
N ASP A 182 -11.49 -5.53 -8.50
CA ASP A 182 -10.20 -5.64 -9.19
C ASP A 182 -9.38 -6.87 -8.76
N HIS A 183 -9.72 -7.48 -7.62
CA HIS A 183 -9.05 -8.67 -7.04
C HIS A 183 -7.51 -8.58 -7.05
N ARG A 184 -7.00 -7.37 -6.84
CA ARG A 184 -5.58 -7.05 -6.88
C ARG A 184 -4.93 -7.36 -5.55
N THR A 185 -3.74 -7.97 -5.58
CA THR A 185 -2.99 -8.17 -4.34
C THR A 185 -2.62 -6.82 -3.76
N THR A 186 -3.05 -6.57 -2.52
CA THR A 186 -2.91 -5.27 -1.88
C THR A 186 -2.35 -5.44 -0.47
N ILE A 187 -1.37 -4.61 -0.12
CA ILE A 187 -0.87 -4.49 1.25
C ILE A 187 -1.03 -3.04 1.66
N PHE A 188 -1.77 -2.79 2.72
CA PHE A 188 -1.94 -1.44 3.19
C PHE A 188 -1.66 -1.30 4.68
N VAL A 189 -0.97 -0.24 5.03
CA VAL A 189 -0.67 0.15 6.41
C VAL A 189 -1.76 1.09 6.88
N THR A 190 -2.27 0.85 8.08
CA THR A 190 -3.16 1.76 8.78
C THR A 190 -2.95 1.65 10.29
N HIS A 191 -3.21 2.75 11.02
CA HIS A 191 -3.30 2.73 12.49
C HIS A 191 -4.74 2.49 12.97
N ASN A 192 -5.71 2.29 12.07
CA ASN A 192 -7.12 2.13 12.39
C ASN A 192 -7.59 0.70 12.17
N LEU A 193 -7.85 -0.04 13.24
CA LEU A 193 -8.34 -1.42 13.19
C LEU A 193 -9.69 -1.59 12.47
N LYS A 194 -10.57 -0.56 12.50
CA LYS A 194 -11.84 -0.61 11.77
C LYS A 194 -11.60 -0.62 10.27
N GLU A 195 -10.58 0.12 9.80
CA GLU A 195 -10.17 0.08 8.39
C GLU A 195 -9.55 -1.28 8.06
N ALA A 196 -8.61 -1.74 8.90
CA ALA A 196 -7.98 -3.05 8.72
C ALA A 196 -9.02 -4.17 8.63
N GLY A 197 -10.02 -4.18 9.53
CA GLY A 197 -11.09 -5.17 9.52
C GLY A 197 -12.11 -5.02 8.39
N LYS A 198 -12.21 -3.85 7.76
CA LYS A 198 -13.15 -3.61 6.66
C LYS A 198 -12.58 -3.99 5.29
N PHE A 199 -11.28 -3.85 5.10
CA PHE A 199 -10.61 -4.03 3.81
C PHE A 199 -9.69 -5.23 3.75
N GLY A 200 -9.10 -5.63 4.91
CA GLY A 200 -8.16 -6.74 4.96
C GLY A 200 -8.85 -8.09 5.02
N ASP A 201 -8.45 -8.99 4.16
CA ASP A 201 -8.77 -10.42 4.31
C ASP A 201 -8.06 -10.98 5.54
N ARG A 202 -6.82 -10.52 5.77
CA ARG A 202 -6.04 -10.76 6.98
C ARG A 202 -5.40 -9.48 7.50
N VAL A 203 -5.05 -9.50 8.78
CA VAL A 203 -4.35 -8.43 9.48
C VAL A 203 -3.01 -8.94 9.99
N ALA A 204 -1.94 -8.24 9.66
CA ALA A 204 -0.60 -8.43 10.19
C ALA A 204 -0.33 -7.39 11.29
N VAL A 205 0.02 -7.85 12.49
CA VAL A 205 0.34 -6.98 13.63
C VAL A 205 1.84 -6.93 13.82
N ILE A 206 2.41 -5.72 13.71
CA ILE A 206 3.85 -5.47 13.91
C ILE A 206 4.01 -4.63 15.18
N ILE A 207 4.79 -5.16 16.14
CA ILE A 207 5.11 -4.50 17.41
C ILE A 207 6.60 -4.62 17.67
N ASN A 208 7.24 -3.56 18.13
CA ASN A 208 8.68 -3.53 18.44
C ASN A 208 9.55 -4.07 17.30
N SER A 209 9.28 -3.64 16.08
CA SER A 209 9.97 -4.07 14.85
C SER A 209 9.84 -5.58 14.54
N GLU A 210 8.84 -6.26 15.08
CA GLU A 210 8.64 -7.69 14.87
C GLU A 210 7.20 -7.99 14.44
N LEU A 211 7.04 -8.85 13.43
CA LEU A 211 5.73 -9.40 13.05
C LEU A 211 5.29 -10.39 14.12
N LYS A 212 4.24 -10.04 14.88
CA LYS A 212 3.74 -10.82 16.01
C LYS A 212 2.63 -11.78 15.65
N GLN A 213 1.71 -11.33 14.79
CA GLN A 213 0.54 -12.14 14.43
C GLN A 213 0.07 -11.81 13.02
N VAL A 214 -0.44 -12.81 12.31
CA VAL A 214 -1.18 -12.65 11.05
C VAL A 214 -2.39 -13.55 11.10
N ASP A 215 -3.59 -12.96 11.06
CA ASP A 215 -4.83 -13.71 11.15
C ASP A 215 -6.00 -12.92 10.52
N MET A 216 -7.19 -13.53 10.48
CA MET A 216 -8.42 -12.83 10.14
C MET A 216 -8.70 -11.71 11.15
N PRO A 217 -9.30 -10.58 10.73
CA PRO A 217 -9.55 -9.43 11.62
C PRO A 217 -10.30 -9.78 12.92
N GLU A 218 -11.23 -10.70 12.85
CA GLU A 218 -12.02 -11.13 14.00
C GLU A 218 -11.21 -11.98 14.99
N HIS A 219 -10.32 -12.85 14.48
CA HIS A 219 -9.45 -13.67 15.31
C HIS A 219 -8.37 -12.83 16.01
N ILE A 220 -7.83 -11.81 15.37
CA ILE A 220 -6.89 -10.87 16.00
C ILE A 220 -7.50 -10.28 17.28
N LYS A 221 -8.78 -9.90 17.26
CA LYS A 221 -9.47 -9.31 18.40
C LYS A 221 -9.77 -10.30 19.53
N THR A 222 -10.15 -11.52 19.16
CA THR A 222 -10.61 -12.52 20.14
C THR A 222 -9.48 -13.41 20.66
N ASN A 223 -8.39 -13.53 19.93
CA ASN A 223 -7.29 -14.44 20.25
C ASN A 223 -5.92 -13.79 19.95
N PRO A 224 -5.53 -12.72 20.68
CA PRO A 224 -4.24 -12.07 20.52
C PRO A 224 -3.10 -13.06 20.83
N ALA A 225 -2.04 -13.05 20.00
CA ALA A 225 -0.94 -14.02 20.09
C ALA A 225 -0.10 -13.88 21.38
N ASP A 226 -0.01 -12.67 21.91
CA ASP A 226 0.70 -12.38 23.16
C ASP A 226 0.14 -11.13 23.86
N GLU A 227 0.63 -10.84 25.06
CA GLU A 227 0.21 -9.66 25.84
C GLU A 227 0.54 -8.33 25.14
N SER A 228 1.55 -8.27 24.28
CA SER A 228 1.88 -7.04 23.55
C SER A 228 0.85 -6.75 22.46
N VAL A 229 0.36 -7.77 21.77
CA VAL A 229 -0.74 -7.65 20.82
C VAL A 229 -2.03 -7.25 21.52
N LYS A 230 -2.33 -7.90 22.66
CA LYS A 230 -3.53 -7.57 23.46
C LYS A 230 -3.52 -6.13 23.94
N ALA A 231 -2.43 -5.66 24.53
CA ALA A 231 -2.29 -4.28 24.97
C ALA A 231 -2.46 -3.27 23.83
N PHE A 232 -1.85 -3.54 22.68
CA PHE A 232 -2.02 -2.70 21.49
C PHE A 232 -3.48 -2.61 21.01
N LEU A 233 -4.22 -3.73 21.09
CA LEU A 233 -5.63 -3.76 20.68
C LEU A 233 -6.55 -2.99 21.64
N GLU A 234 -6.20 -2.95 22.94
CA GLU A 234 -6.95 -2.23 23.98
C GLU A 234 -6.76 -0.70 23.89
N GLU A 235 -5.68 -0.23 23.26
CA GLU A 235 -5.37 1.20 23.04
C GLU A 235 -6.10 1.81 21.81
N LEU A 236 -6.78 1.01 20.98
CA LEU A 236 -7.38 1.40 19.70
C LEU A 236 -8.91 1.45 19.74
#